data_6faa309c63f571394fd9ccc020fcb4c7
#
_entry.id   6faa309c63f571394fd9ccc020fcb4c7
#
_cell.length_a   1.000
_cell.length_b   1.000
_cell.length_c   1.000
_cell.angle_alpha   90.00
_cell.angle_beta   90.00
_cell.angle_gamma   90.00
#
_symmetry.space_group_name_H-M   'P 1'
#
loop_
_entity.id
_entity.type
_entity.pdbx_description
1 polymer ?
#
loop_
_entity_poly.entity_id
_entity_poly.type
_entity_poly.pdbx_seq_one_letter_code
_entity_poly.pdbx_strand_id
1 'polypeptide(L)'
;MTPRIYHGSFSPEDIARDLISYFHRGNYQVQRIGNPDNMAVQIATRRNLTSGGATALTVSLQKVADGVSVQLSNQAWFGLAASLGMTALSALRNPWTLIGRMDDIAQDVESLQLQENVWQVVDAFARQRGTGQELSKRLARTVCPYCLTANPIASARCLACGAPLGENQPSTCAKCGFILEKKELICPNCGQPRT
;
A
#
# COMPACT_ATOMS: atom_id res chain seq x y z
N MET A 1 -3.88 -10.77 -7.77
CA MET A 1 -4.65 -9.57 -7.33
C MET A 1 -3.93 -8.33 -7.83
N THR A 2 -4.68 -7.27 -8.13
CA THR A 2 -4.09 -6.00 -8.57
C THR A 2 -3.34 -5.33 -7.40
N PRO A 3 -2.13 -4.80 -7.62
CA PRO A 3 -1.41 -4.05 -6.60
C PRO A 3 -2.15 -2.75 -6.26
N ARG A 4 -2.09 -2.34 -4.99
CA ARG A 4 -2.55 -1.04 -4.51
C ARG A 4 -1.33 -0.17 -4.21
N ILE A 5 -1.33 1.08 -4.65
CA ILE A 5 -0.25 2.01 -4.40
C ILE A 5 -0.72 3.03 -3.36
N TYR A 6 0.05 3.14 -2.28
CA TYR A 6 -0.18 4.12 -1.22
C TYR A 6 0.88 5.21 -1.32
N HIS A 7 0.43 6.44 -1.57
CA HIS A 7 1.31 7.59 -1.76
C HIS A 7 1.58 8.29 -0.43
N GLY A 8 2.86 8.53 -0.11
CA GLY A 8 3.23 9.20 1.13
C GLY A 8 4.70 9.03 1.50
N SER A 9 5.13 9.72 2.56
CA SER A 9 6.51 9.70 3.07
C SER A 9 6.71 8.57 4.08
N PHE A 10 6.55 7.32 3.65
CA PHE A 10 6.80 6.13 4.45
C PHE A 10 7.48 5.04 3.61
N SER A 11 8.05 4.08 4.29
CA SER A 11 8.80 2.98 3.68
C SER A 11 8.01 1.67 3.70
N PRO A 12 8.38 0.67 2.88
CA PRO A 12 7.89 -0.69 3.01
C PRO A 12 8.07 -1.26 4.43
N GLU A 13 9.17 -0.91 5.10
CA GLU A 13 9.47 -1.36 6.46
C GLU A 13 8.46 -0.84 7.50
N ASP A 14 7.95 0.37 7.33
CA ASP A 14 6.95 0.92 8.24
C ASP A 14 5.64 0.13 8.18
N ILE A 15 5.17 -0.21 6.96
CA ILE A 15 3.99 -1.06 6.77
C ILE A 15 4.25 -2.47 7.30
N ALA A 16 5.43 -3.04 7.01
CA ALA A 16 5.78 -4.38 7.47
C ALA A 16 5.79 -4.48 9.01
N ARG A 17 6.28 -3.45 9.71
CA ARG A 17 6.29 -3.36 11.17
C ARG A 17 4.88 -3.38 11.75
N ASP A 18 3.96 -2.61 11.18
CA ASP A 18 2.58 -2.56 11.63
C ASP A 18 1.85 -3.89 11.37
N LEU A 19 2.05 -4.51 10.19
CA LEU A 19 1.51 -5.83 9.88
C LEU A 19 2.03 -6.89 10.88
N ILE A 20 3.34 -6.93 11.12
CA ILE A 20 3.93 -7.88 12.07
C ILE A 20 3.37 -7.65 13.47
N SER A 21 3.29 -6.40 13.93
CA SER A 21 2.76 -6.05 15.24
C SER A 21 1.30 -6.47 15.42
N TYR A 22 0.48 -6.33 14.38
CA TYR A 22 -0.93 -6.69 14.42
C TYR A 22 -1.12 -8.21 14.44
N PHE A 23 -0.49 -8.92 13.51
CA PHE A 23 -0.70 -10.36 13.34
C PHE A 23 0.12 -11.24 14.29
N HIS A 24 1.20 -10.72 14.88
CA HIS A 24 1.99 -11.49 15.85
C HIS A 24 1.24 -11.80 17.16
N ARG A 25 0.19 -11.03 17.47
CA ARG A 25 -0.63 -11.16 18.70
C ARG A 25 -1.72 -12.21 18.62
N GLY A 26 -1.81 -13.00 17.58
CA GLY A 26 -2.90 -13.93 17.38
C GLY A 26 -2.42 -15.35 17.12
N ASN A 27 -3.29 -16.10 16.47
CA ASN A 27 -3.06 -17.49 16.08
C ASN A 27 -2.25 -17.60 14.77
N TYR A 28 -1.54 -16.52 14.40
CA TYR A 28 -0.76 -16.43 13.18
C TYR A 28 0.74 -16.55 13.48
N GLN A 29 1.45 -17.07 12.49
CA GLN A 29 2.90 -16.99 12.39
C GLN A 29 3.22 -15.97 11.31
N VAL A 30 4.11 -15.03 11.61
CA VAL A 30 4.46 -13.94 10.72
C VAL A 30 5.97 -13.89 10.56
N GLN A 31 6.43 -13.72 9.33
CA GLN A 31 7.85 -13.50 9.03
C GLN A 31 8.04 -12.42 7.98
N ARG A 32 9.18 -11.76 8.04
CA ARG A 32 9.63 -10.77 7.06
C ARG A 32 10.75 -11.35 6.20
N ILE A 33 10.69 -11.10 4.89
CA ILE A 33 11.68 -11.57 3.91
C ILE A 33 11.99 -10.40 2.98
N GLY A 34 13.26 -10.25 2.57
CA GLY A 34 13.68 -9.25 1.59
C GLY A 34 14.51 -8.11 2.16
N ASN A 35 14.66 -7.06 1.38
CA ASN A 35 15.44 -5.86 1.70
C ASN A 35 14.52 -4.64 1.95
N PRO A 36 15.05 -3.50 2.45
CA PRO A 36 14.22 -2.34 2.82
C PRO A 36 13.35 -1.75 1.69
N ASP A 37 13.79 -1.84 0.44
CA ASP A 37 13.07 -1.29 -0.70
C ASP A 37 12.10 -2.29 -1.36
N ASN A 38 12.33 -3.59 -1.13
CA ASN A 38 11.51 -4.66 -1.69
C ASN A 38 11.44 -5.84 -0.71
N MET A 39 10.35 -5.94 0.01
CA MET A 39 10.16 -6.95 1.04
C MET A 39 8.81 -7.63 0.95
N ALA A 40 8.70 -8.76 1.62
CA ALA A 40 7.46 -9.50 1.79
C ALA A 40 7.22 -9.80 3.26
N VAL A 41 5.96 -9.68 3.67
CA VAL A 41 5.49 -10.20 4.97
C VAL A 41 4.63 -11.41 4.69
N GLN A 42 5.04 -12.56 5.21
CA GLN A 42 4.25 -13.79 5.13
C GLN A 42 3.49 -14.01 6.42
N ILE A 43 2.20 -14.33 6.29
CA ILE A 43 1.28 -14.58 7.40
C ILE A 43 0.64 -15.95 7.16
N ALA A 44 0.81 -16.86 8.11
CA ALA A 44 0.21 -18.19 8.05
C ALA A 44 -0.48 -18.53 9.38
N THR A 45 -1.52 -19.36 9.34
CA THR A 45 -2.14 -19.88 10.55
C THR A 45 -1.26 -20.98 11.14
N ARG A 46 -1.10 -20.99 12.47
CA ARG A 46 -0.24 -21.97 13.16
C ARG A 46 -0.69 -23.42 12.98
N ARG A 47 -1.97 -23.64 12.69
CA ARG A 47 -2.53 -24.99 12.46
C ARG A 47 -1.98 -25.68 11.22
N ASN A 48 -1.60 -24.93 10.20
CA ASN A 48 -1.21 -25.49 8.90
C ASN A 48 0.30 -25.80 8.78
N LEU A 49 1.09 -25.48 9.79
CA LEU A 49 2.56 -25.65 9.77
C LEU A 49 3.01 -27.11 9.97
N THR A 50 2.13 -27.97 10.49
CA THR A 50 2.43 -29.40 10.75
C THR A 50 2.12 -30.33 9.58
N SER A 51 1.36 -29.85 8.59
CA SER A 51 0.98 -30.63 7.40
C SER A 51 1.80 -30.14 6.20
N GLY A 52 2.97 -30.65 5.97
CA GLY A 52 3.87 -30.57 4.83
C GLY A 52 3.57 -29.68 3.61
N GLY A 53 3.04 -28.48 3.77
CA GLY A 53 2.65 -27.57 2.68
C GLY A 53 1.84 -26.39 3.15
N ALA A 54 2.29 -25.70 4.21
CA ALA A 54 1.59 -24.54 4.73
C ALA A 54 1.53 -23.42 3.68
N THR A 55 0.33 -23.09 3.24
CA THR A 55 0.08 -21.90 2.42
C THR A 55 0.10 -20.66 3.30
N ALA A 56 0.81 -19.64 2.88
CA ALA A 56 0.87 -18.36 3.55
C ALA A 56 0.30 -17.26 2.66
N LEU A 57 -0.41 -16.33 3.27
CA LEU A 57 -0.70 -15.07 2.62
C LEU A 57 0.59 -14.24 2.62
N THR A 58 1.05 -13.88 1.43
CA THR A 58 2.24 -13.05 1.23
C THR A 58 1.82 -11.63 0.85
N VAL A 59 2.27 -10.68 1.64
CA VAL A 59 2.12 -9.24 1.38
C VAL A 59 3.43 -8.73 0.82
N SER A 60 3.48 -8.49 -0.48
CA SER A 60 4.64 -7.91 -1.15
C SER A 60 4.59 -6.40 -1.04
N LEU A 61 5.65 -5.79 -0.55
CA LEU A 61 5.81 -4.36 -0.30
C LEU A 61 6.99 -3.86 -1.12
N GLN A 62 6.73 -2.98 -2.06
CA GLN A 62 7.76 -2.43 -2.95
C GLN A 62 7.75 -0.91 -2.88
N LYS A 63 8.93 -0.33 -2.66
CA LYS A 63 9.10 1.11 -2.71
C LYS A 63 8.89 1.63 -4.13
N VAL A 64 8.08 2.67 -4.26
CA VAL A 64 7.87 3.42 -5.50
C VAL A 64 8.31 4.87 -5.30
N ALA A 65 8.31 5.66 -6.37
CA ALA A 65 8.89 7.03 -6.35
C ALA A 65 8.34 7.93 -5.23
N ASP A 66 7.07 7.74 -4.84
CA ASP A 66 6.37 8.60 -3.87
C ASP A 66 5.48 7.80 -2.89
N GLY A 67 5.86 6.57 -2.61
CA GLY A 67 5.10 5.72 -1.69
C GLY A 67 5.49 4.26 -1.73
N VAL A 68 4.53 3.39 -1.49
CA VAL A 68 4.71 1.93 -1.45
C VAL A 68 3.61 1.23 -2.24
N SER A 69 4.02 0.32 -3.12
CA SER A 69 3.13 -0.64 -3.77
C SER A 69 2.92 -1.85 -2.86
N VAL A 70 1.67 -2.22 -2.64
CA VAL A 70 1.25 -3.35 -1.81
C VAL A 70 0.49 -4.35 -2.66
N GLN A 71 0.93 -5.59 -2.68
CA GLN A 71 0.28 -6.67 -3.40
C GLN A 71 0.14 -7.90 -2.52
N LEU A 72 -1.04 -8.54 -2.56
CA LEU A 72 -1.28 -9.80 -1.88
C LEU A 72 -1.24 -10.97 -2.86
N SER A 73 -0.64 -12.06 -2.41
CA SER A 73 -0.60 -13.34 -3.13
C SER A 73 -0.57 -14.49 -2.12
N ASN A 74 -1.11 -15.64 -2.51
CA ASN A 74 -0.96 -16.86 -1.74
C ASN A 74 0.32 -17.57 -2.22
N GLN A 75 1.24 -17.87 -1.31
CA GLN A 75 2.49 -18.54 -1.63
C GLN A 75 2.79 -19.63 -0.57
N ALA A 76 3.67 -20.55 -0.91
CA ALA A 76 4.19 -21.49 0.07
C ALA A 76 4.90 -20.75 1.21
N TRP A 77 4.70 -21.21 2.43
CA TRP A 77 5.45 -20.70 3.59
C TRP A 77 6.93 -21.01 3.44
N PHE A 78 7.77 -20.00 3.42
CA PHE A 78 9.21 -20.19 3.43
C PHE A 78 9.66 -20.49 4.87
N GLY A 79 9.74 -21.78 5.24
CA GLY A 79 10.31 -22.17 6.53
C GLY A 79 11.74 -21.69 6.68
N LEU A 80 12.20 -21.51 7.91
CA LEU A 80 13.58 -21.10 8.26
C LEU A 80 14.67 -21.97 7.62
N ALA A 81 14.37 -23.24 7.28
CA ALA A 81 15.30 -24.14 6.60
C ALA A 81 15.55 -23.80 5.11
N ALA A 82 14.64 -23.06 4.45
CA ALA A 82 14.82 -22.65 3.06
C ALA A 82 15.76 -21.44 2.91
N SER A 83 16.12 -20.79 4.00
CA SER A 83 17.00 -19.60 4.01
C SER A 83 18.48 -19.95 3.75
N LEU A 84 18.84 -21.21 3.68
CA LEU A 84 20.23 -21.67 3.51
C LEU A 84 20.53 -22.26 2.13
N GLY A 85 19.56 -22.29 1.20
CA GLY A 85 19.77 -22.80 -0.15
C GLY A 85 19.77 -21.71 -1.23
N MET A 86 20.61 -21.86 -2.26
CA MET A 86 20.75 -20.91 -3.39
C MET A 86 19.45 -20.58 -4.13
N THR A 87 18.37 -21.35 -3.94
CA THR A 87 17.04 -21.08 -4.50
C THR A 87 16.35 -19.88 -3.84
N ALA A 88 16.67 -19.58 -2.57
CA ALA A 88 16.16 -18.40 -1.88
C ALA A 88 16.78 -17.10 -2.43
N LEU A 89 18.03 -17.14 -2.87
CA LEU A 89 18.72 -15.98 -3.45
C LEU A 89 18.14 -15.56 -4.81
N SER A 90 17.68 -16.50 -5.62
CA SER A 90 17.03 -16.18 -6.91
C SER A 90 15.63 -15.62 -6.73
N ALA A 91 14.88 -16.11 -5.73
CA ALA A 91 13.57 -15.57 -5.35
C ALA A 91 13.67 -14.14 -4.75
N LEU A 92 14.77 -13.84 -4.06
CA LEU A 92 15.05 -12.49 -3.53
C LEU A 92 15.39 -11.47 -4.62
N ARG A 93 15.91 -11.93 -5.75
CA ARG A 93 16.25 -11.06 -6.88
C ARG A 93 15.04 -10.73 -7.76
N ASN A 94 14.06 -11.61 -7.82
CA ASN A 94 12.84 -11.38 -8.59
C ASN A 94 11.67 -12.19 -8.01
N PRO A 95 10.93 -11.67 -7.02
CA PRO A 95 9.80 -12.37 -6.38
C PRO A 95 8.67 -12.72 -7.36
N TRP A 96 8.67 -12.12 -8.54
CA TRP A 96 7.68 -12.36 -9.59
C TRP A 96 7.82 -13.72 -10.29
N THR A 97 8.95 -14.39 -10.19
CA THR A 97 9.16 -15.70 -10.84
C THR A 97 8.42 -16.85 -10.16
N LEU A 98 7.90 -16.65 -8.94
CA LEU A 98 7.18 -17.66 -8.17
C LEU A 98 5.66 -17.64 -8.40
N ILE A 99 5.13 -16.65 -9.11
CA ILE A 99 3.68 -16.46 -9.31
C ILE A 99 3.07 -17.52 -10.26
N GLY A 100 3.86 -18.19 -11.06
CA GLY A 100 3.39 -19.06 -12.15
C GLY A 100 3.03 -20.50 -11.78
N ARG A 101 2.98 -20.90 -10.49
CA ARG A 101 2.87 -22.33 -10.13
C ARG A 101 1.72 -22.74 -9.20
N MET A 102 0.71 -21.90 -9.01
CA MET A 102 -0.31 -22.19 -7.98
C MET A 102 -1.76 -22.04 -8.50
N ASP A 103 -2.13 -22.90 -9.45
CA ASP A 103 -3.51 -22.89 -9.98
C ASP A 103 -4.51 -23.79 -9.20
N ASP A 104 -4.12 -24.43 -8.10
CA ASP A 104 -4.99 -25.45 -7.46
C ASP A 104 -4.99 -25.40 -5.93
N ILE A 105 -5.31 -24.23 -5.31
CA ILE A 105 -5.58 -24.24 -3.87
C ILE A 105 -6.99 -23.74 -3.61
N ALA A 106 -7.83 -24.64 -3.08
CA ALA A 106 -9.18 -24.37 -2.61
C ALA A 106 -9.21 -23.10 -1.75
N GLN A 107 -10.11 -22.18 -2.13
CA GLN A 107 -10.34 -20.91 -1.43
C GLN A 107 -11.00 -21.21 -0.08
N ASP A 108 -10.22 -21.35 0.97
CA ASP A 108 -10.75 -21.38 2.32
C ASP A 108 -11.28 -20.00 2.70
N VAL A 109 -12.47 -19.97 3.29
CA VAL A 109 -13.11 -18.72 3.79
C VAL A 109 -12.18 -17.99 4.77
N GLU A 110 -11.35 -18.73 5.52
CA GLU A 110 -10.34 -18.19 6.44
C GLU A 110 -9.27 -17.36 5.71
N SER A 111 -8.91 -17.75 4.48
CA SER A 111 -7.94 -17.00 3.68
C SER A 111 -8.51 -15.67 3.18
N LEU A 112 -9.80 -15.60 2.88
CA LEU A 112 -10.48 -14.37 2.47
C LEU A 112 -10.57 -13.38 3.61
N GLN A 113 -10.92 -13.84 4.82
CA GLN A 113 -10.93 -12.99 6.02
C GLN A 113 -9.53 -12.46 6.35
N LEU A 114 -8.51 -13.28 6.21
CA LEU A 114 -7.14 -12.85 6.44
C LEU A 114 -6.70 -11.75 5.45
N GLN A 115 -7.07 -11.89 4.17
CA GLN A 115 -6.80 -10.87 3.16
C GLN A 115 -7.48 -9.54 3.49
N GLU A 116 -8.75 -9.59 3.88
CA GLU A 116 -9.50 -8.40 4.28
C GLU A 116 -8.88 -7.73 5.49
N ASN A 117 -8.51 -8.50 6.52
CA ASN A 117 -7.83 -7.98 7.70
C ASN A 117 -6.49 -7.31 7.36
N VAL A 118 -5.71 -7.88 6.43
CA VAL A 118 -4.46 -7.26 5.96
C VAL A 118 -4.74 -5.91 5.32
N TRP A 119 -5.75 -5.82 4.43
CA TRP A 119 -6.10 -4.55 3.81
C TRP A 119 -6.57 -3.52 4.84
N GLN A 120 -7.36 -3.93 5.82
CA GLN A 120 -7.80 -3.03 6.90
C GLN A 120 -6.61 -2.46 7.68
N VAL A 121 -5.60 -3.26 7.99
CA VAL A 121 -4.38 -2.80 8.67
C VAL A 121 -3.60 -1.82 7.81
N VAL A 122 -3.40 -2.13 6.52
CA VAL A 122 -2.66 -1.25 5.59
C VAL A 122 -3.42 0.06 5.36
N ASP A 123 -4.74 0.00 5.17
CA ASP A 123 -5.57 1.20 5.00
C ASP A 123 -5.63 2.05 6.28
N ALA A 124 -5.65 1.42 7.46
CA ALA A 124 -5.58 2.14 8.74
C ALA A 124 -4.23 2.84 8.93
N PHE A 125 -3.12 2.15 8.61
CA PHE A 125 -1.78 2.73 8.61
C PHE A 125 -1.69 3.95 7.68
N ALA A 126 -2.19 3.82 6.45
CA ALA A 126 -2.18 4.90 5.48
C ALA A 126 -2.99 6.11 5.97
N ARG A 127 -4.21 5.88 6.48
CA ARG A 127 -5.08 6.95 7.03
C ARG A 127 -4.44 7.66 8.22
N GLN A 128 -3.81 6.95 9.15
CA GLN A 128 -3.14 7.55 10.30
C GLN A 128 -2.01 8.51 9.91
N ARG A 129 -1.39 8.27 8.75
CA ARG A 129 -0.32 9.11 8.21
C ARG A 129 -0.79 10.15 7.20
N GLY A 130 -2.11 10.33 7.06
CA GLY A 130 -2.71 11.27 6.11
C GLY A 130 -2.45 10.91 4.65
N THR A 131 -2.29 9.61 4.37
CA THR A 131 -2.02 9.06 3.04
C THR A 131 -3.11 8.08 2.64
N GLY A 132 -3.26 7.81 1.36
CA GLY A 132 -4.28 6.91 0.84
C GLY A 132 -3.92 6.40 -0.55
N GLN A 133 -4.85 5.67 -1.15
CA GLN A 133 -4.73 5.21 -2.55
C GLN A 133 -4.95 6.32 -3.57
N GLU A 134 -4.92 7.56 -3.14
CA GLU A 134 -5.16 8.70 -3.99
C GLU A 134 -4.03 8.93 -4.98
N LEU A 135 -4.36 9.66 -6.02
CA LEU A 135 -3.40 10.05 -7.04
C LEU A 135 -2.20 10.74 -6.41
N SER A 136 -1.00 10.31 -6.77
CA SER A 136 0.23 10.94 -6.33
C SER A 136 0.15 12.45 -6.44
N LYS A 137 0.66 13.19 -5.45
CA LYS A 137 0.76 14.66 -5.50
C LYS A 137 1.51 15.14 -6.74
N ARG A 138 2.43 14.32 -7.29
CA ARG A 138 3.13 14.62 -8.54
C ARG A 138 2.23 14.55 -9.76
N LEU A 139 1.21 13.69 -9.73
CA LEU A 139 0.22 13.53 -10.81
C LEU A 139 -1.01 14.41 -10.61
N ALA A 140 -1.23 14.92 -9.40
CA ALA A 140 -2.31 15.85 -9.14
C ALA A 140 -2.08 17.16 -9.93
N ARG A 141 -3.06 17.55 -10.73
CA ARG A 141 -3.02 18.74 -11.58
C ARG A 141 -4.31 19.53 -11.48
N THR A 142 -4.18 20.84 -11.60
CA THR A 142 -5.31 21.77 -11.76
C THR A 142 -5.38 22.20 -13.22
N VAL A 143 -6.54 22.04 -13.85
CA VAL A 143 -6.74 22.45 -15.25
C VAL A 143 -7.05 23.95 -15.30
N CYS A 144 -6.33 24.67 -16.14
CA CYS A 144 -6.59 26.09 -16.38
C CYS A 144 -7.93 26.26 -17.11
N PRO A 145 -8.87 27.09 -16.63
CA PRO A 145 -10.17 27.28 -17.30
C PRO A 145 -10.07 28.06 -18.62
N TYR A 146 -8.94 28.73 -18.87
CA TYR A 146 -8.76 29.57 -20.05
C TYR A 146 -8.11 28.83 -21.22
N CYS A 147 -7.07 28.03 -20.95
CA CYS A 147 -6.31 27.36 -22.01
C CYS A 147 -6.28 25.83 -21.86
N LEU A 148 -6.98 25.28 -20.88
CA LEU A 148 -7.10 23.84 -20.58
C LEU A 148 -5.77 23.14 -20.28
N THR A 149 -4.69 23.88 -20.07
CA THR A 149 -3.39 23.29 -19.68
C THR A 149 -3.44 22.80 -18.24
N ALA A 150 -2.91 21.60 -18.02
CA ALA A 150 -2.76 20.99 -16.69
C ALA A 150 -1.56 21.62 -15.95
N ASN A 151 -1.82 22.21 -14.80
CA ASN A 151 -0.83 22.88 -13.95
C ASN A 151 -0.62 22.10 -12.64
N PRO A 152 0.55 22.17 -12.00
CA PRO A 152 0.74 21.66 -10.65
C PRO A 152 -0.27 22.29 -9.68
N ILE A 153 -0.75 21.52 -8.70
CA ILE A 153 -1.54 22.06 -7.60
C ILE A 153 -0.70 23.12 -6.87
N ALA A 154 -1.33 24.18 -6.41
CA ALA A 154 -0.71 25.36 -5.78
C ALA A 154 0.03 26.31 -6.75
N SER A 155 -0.04 26.12 -8.06
CA SER A 155 0.44 27.13 -9.01
C SER A 155 -0.43 28.37 -8.96
N ALA A 156 0.11 29.52 -8.58
CA ALA A 156 -0.66 30.78 -8.52
C ALA A 156 -1.11 31.25 -9.92
N ARG A 157 -0.37 30.86 -10.96
CA ARG A 157 -0.64 31.22 -12.36
C ARG A 157 -0.44 30.01 -13.27
N CYS A 158 -1.17 29.99 -14.37
CA CYS A 158 -1.01 29.00 -15.42
C CYS A 158 0.36 29.12 -16.10
N LEU A 159 1.07 28.00 -16.20
CA LEU A 159 2.41 27.95 -16.83
C LEU A 159 2.37 28.24 -18.32
N ALA A 160 1.25 28.02 -19.00
CA ALA A 160 1.13 28.23 -20.44
C ALA A 160 0.61 29.63 -20.80
N CYS A 161 -0.48 30.11 -20.21
CA CYS A 161 -1.11 31.39 -20.59
C CYS A 161 -0.98 32.49 -19.55
N GLY A 162 -0.38 32.23 -18.37
CA GLY A 162 -0.20 33.21 -17.30
C GLY A 162 -1.47 33.57 -16.50
N ALA A 163 -2.63 33.00 -16.84
CA ALA A 163 -3.88 33.31 -16.15
C ALA A 163 -3.81 32.91 -14.66
N PRO A 164 -4.48 33.70 -13.77
CA PRO A 164 -4.51 33.38 -12.34
C PRO A 164 -5.31 32.09 -12.09
N LEU A 165 -4.79 31.20 -11.23
CA LEU A 165 -5.40 29.92 -10.88
C LEU A 165 -5.94 29.88 -9.45
N GLY A 166 -5.79 30.97 -8.68
CA GLY A 166 -6.10 31.00 -7.25
C GLY A 166 -7.52 30.57 -6.90
N GLU A 167 -8.52 30.97 -7.68
CA GLU A 167 -9.94 30.61 -7.44
C GLU A 167 -10.27 29.15 -7.80
N ASN A 168 -9.46 28.52 -8.64
CA ASN A 168 -9.66 27.16 -9.11
C ASN A 168 -8.80 26.14 -8.36
N GLN A 169 -8.06 26.58 -7.35
CA GLN A 169 -7.25 25.68 -6.56
C GLN A 169 -8.12 24.87 -5.60
N PRO A 170 -7.91 23.55 -5.53
CA PRO A 170 -8.53 22.74 -4.51
C PRO A 170 -8.03 23.19 -3.13
N SER A 171 -8.92 23.40 -2.19
CA SER A 171 -8.55 23.57 -0.80
C SER A 171 -8.10 22.25 -0.21
N THR A 172 -7.11 22.28 0.66
CA THR A 172 -6.61 21.07 1.34
C THR A 172 -6.91 21.14 2.83
N CYS A 173 -7.16 19.98 3.44
CA CYS A 173 -7.31 19.88 4.88
C CYS A 173 -5.99 20.24 5.59
N ALA A 174 -6.04 21.20 6.50
CA ALA A 174 -4.86 21.65 7.25
C ALA A 174 -4.21 20.52 8.08
N LYS A 175 -5.00 19.52 8.49
CA LYS A 175 -4.51 18.41 9.33
C LYS A 175 -3.88 17.26 8.53
N CYS A 176 -4.51 16.83 7.43
CA CYS A 176 -4.10 15.61 6.72
C CYS A 176 -3.75 15.82 5.24
N GLY A 177 -3.89 17.06 4.73
CA GLY A 177 -3.59 17.39 3.34
C GLY A 177 -4.59 16.85 2.32
N PHE A 178 -5.70 16.24 2.75
CA PHE A 178 -6.75 15.73 1.86
C PHE A 178 -7.37 16.88 1.05
N ILE A 179 -7.56 16.67 -0.24
CA ILE A 179 -8.20 17.67 -1.13
C ILE A 179 -9.68 17.73 -0.79
N LEU A 180 -10.15 18.93 -0.44
CA LEU A 180 -11.54 19.19 -0.09
C LEU A 180 -12.28 19.83 -1.26
N GLU A 181 -13.47 19.35 -1.55
CA GLU A 181 -14.37 20.03 -2.45
C GLU A 181 -14.92 21.31 -1.80
N LYS A 182 -15.34 22.30 -2.64
CA LYS A 182 -15.87 23.59 -2.13
C LYS A 182 -17.06 23.43 -1.19
N LYS A 183 -17.81 22.32 -1.29
CA LYS A 183 -19.00 22.01 -0.48
C LYS A 183 -18.70 21.28 0.82
N GLU A 184 -17.49 20.74 0.99
CA GLU A 184 -17.13 19.95 2.15
C GLU A 184 -16.69 20.84 3.31
N LEU A 185 -17.48 20.85 4.36
CA LEU A 185 -17.21 21.59 5.59
C LEU A 185 -16.40 20.77 6.60
N ILE A 186 -16.39 19.44 6.43
CA ILE A 186 -15.66 18.49 7.27
C ILE A 186 -14.84 17.60 6.34
N CYS A 187 -13.58 17.39 6.68
CA CYS A 187 -12.70 16.54 5.92
C CYS A 187 -13.18 15.07 5.97
N PRO A 188 -13.52 14.43 4.84
CA PRO A 188 -14.01 13.06 4.84
C PRO A 188 -12.93 12.04 5.25
N ASN A 189 -11.65 12.41 5.15
CA ASN A 189 -10.54 11.53 5.51
C ASN A 189 -10.22 11.51 7.01
N CYS A 190 -10.24 12.68 7.70
CA CYS A 190 -9.81 12.76 9.09
C CYS A 190 -10.84 13.39 10.04
N GLY A 191 -12.02 13.77 9.55
CA GLY A 191 -13.09 14.39 10.35
C GLY A 191 -12.81 15.82 10.83
N GLN A 192 -11.70 16.45 10.41
CA GLN A 192 -11.35 17.81 10.83
C GLN A 192 -12.28 18.82 10.13
N PRO A 193 -12.88 19.81 10.86
CA PRO A 193 -13.60 20.91 10.25
C PRO A 193 -12.67 21.74 9.36
N ARG A 194 -13.24 22.27 8.28
CA ARG A 194 -12.55 23.22 7.40
C ARG A 194 -12.36 24.55 8.12
N THR A 195 -11.14 24.97 8.27
CA THR A 195 -10.77 26.30 8.78
C THR A 195 -10.69 27.31 7.66
#